data_0d048a6dbb772903d5bd367fcdd5caf3
#
_entry.id   0d048a6dbb772903d5bd367fcdd5caf3
#
_cell.length_a   1.000
_cell.length_b   1.000
_cell.length_c   1.000
_cell.angle_alpha   90.00
_cell.angle_beta   90.00
_cell.angle_gamma   90.00
#
_symmetry.space_group_name_H-M   'P 1'
#
loop_
_entity.id
_entity.type
_entity.pdbx_description
1 polymer ?
#
loop_
_entity_poly.entity_id
_entity_poly.type
_entity_poly.pdbx_seq_one_letter_code
_entity_poly.pdbx_strand_id
1 'polypeptide(L)'
;MKFEDRIAETLQAVPDVESVSAEVTPNAITAEEMIAEANELIKINNNDKNITIKLPMTLAGLEACRYLTQKGVKTNVTLIFTVNQALLAARAGATYVSPFLGRLDDISEDGVQLVAKVAELFRVHQLDTQIIAASVRHPDHVTRVALAGAHIATVPFTVIEQIAKHPLTDQGLEKFAADWAKTTQ
;
A
#
# COMPACT_ATOMS: atom_id res chain seq x y z
N MET A 1 -17.30 -4.92 -15.74
CA MET A 1 -15.96 -5.55 -15.75
C MET A 1 -15.85 -6.34 -14.46
N LYS A 2 -15.46 -7.59 -14.53
CA LYS A 2 -15.23 -8.42 -13.35
C LYS A 2 -13.94 -7.99 -12.63
N PHE A 3 -13.81 -8.33 -11.36
CA PHE A 3 -12.64 -7.95 -10.55
C PHE A 3 -11.35 -8.58 -11.09
N GLU A 4 -11.42 -9.83 -11.49
CA GLU A 4 -10.32 -10.58 -12.09
C GLU A 4 -9.82 -9.95 -13.41
N ASP A 5 -10.77 -9.49 -14.25
CA ASP A 5 -10.45 -8.82 -15.52
C ASP A 5 -9.67 -7.52 -15.25
N ARG A 6 -10.02 -6.78 -14.20
CA ARG A 6 -9.33 -5.54 -13.82
C ARG A 6 -7.90 -5.82 -13.34
N ILE A 7 -7.67 -6.89 -12.58
CA ILE A 7 -6.32 -7.29 -12.16
C ILE A 7 -5.47 -7.62 -13.39
N ALA A 8 -6.00 -8.45 -14.29
CA ALA A 8 -5.30 -8.83 -15.52
C ALA A 8 -4.97 -7.60 -16.40
N GLU A 9 -5.93 -6.69 -16.59
CA GLU A 9 -5.73 -5.43 -17.32
C GLU A 9 -4.64 -4.56 -16.66
N THR A 10 -4.62 -4.45 -15.35
CA THR A 10 -3.62 -3.67 -14.63
C THR A 10 -2.22 -4.23 -14.83
N LEU A 11 -2.05 -5.55 -14.72
CA LEU A 11 -0.77 -6.23 -14.94
C LEU A 11 -0.27 -6.08 -16.39
N GLN A 12 -1.19 -6.04 -17.37
CA GLN A 12 -0.84 -5.80 -18.77
C GLN A 12 -0.47 -4.34 -19.04
N ALA A 13 -1.19 -3.39 -18.43
CA ALA A 13 -0.97 -1.96 -18.64
C ALA A 13 0.33 -1.46 -18.00
N VAL A 14 0.79 -2.11 -16.92
CA VAL A 14 2.00 -1.74 -16.19
C VAL A 14 2.88 -2.98 -16.01
N PRO A 15 3.58 -3.44 -17.06
CA PRO A 15 4.33 -4.70 -17.05
C PRO A 15 5.49 -4.69 -16.03
N ASP A 16 6.01 -3.51 -15.70
CA ASP A 16 7.12 -3.34 -14.75
C ASP A 16 6.64 -3.18 -13.29
N VAL A 17 5.32 -3.34 -13.03
CA VAL A 17 4.81 -3.27 -11.66
C VAL A 17 5.39 -4.41 -10.82
N GLU A 18 5.95 -4.06 -9.67
CA GLU A 18 6.57 -5.06 -8.77
C GLU A 18 5.51 -6.02 -8.19
N SER A 19 4.34 -5.50 -7.84
CA SER A 19 3.24 -6.31 -7.33
C SER A 19 1.90 -5.58 -7.38
N VAL A 20 0.83 -6.33 -7.61
CA VAL A 20 -0.56 -5.90 -7.48
C VAL A 20 -1.18 -6.55 -6.25
N SER A 21 -1.68 -5.75 -5.30
CA SER A 21 -2.40 -6.26 -4.13
C SER A 21 -3.86 -6.55 -4.50
N ALA A 22 -4.21 -7.83 -4.57
CA ALA A 22 -5.58 -8.31 -4.83
C ALA A 22 -6.23 -8.73 -3.51
N GLU A 23 -7.33 -8.06 -3.15
CA GLU A 23 -8.03 -8.29 -1.88
C GLU A 23 -9.07 -9.40 -2.04
N VAL A 24 -9.12 -10.33 -1.06
CA VAL A 24 -10.20 -11.31 -0.96
C VAL A 24 -11.53 -10.59 -0.76
N THR A 25 -12.62 -11.20 -1.21
CA THR A 25 -13.94 -10.56 -1.12
C THR A 25 -14.43 -10.48 0.33
N PRO A 26 -15.32 -9.52 0.66
CA PRO A 26 -15.90 -9.45 2.01
C PRO A 26 -16.79 -10.64 2.36
N ASN A 27 -17.09 -11.53 1.41
CA ASN A 27 -17.85 -12.75 1.64
C ASN A 27 -16.98 -13.89 2.21
N ALA A 28 -15.66 -13.86 2.02
CA ALA A 28 -14.74 -14.79 2.64
C ALA A 28 -14.55 -14.41 4.11
N ILE A 29 -15.19 -15.13 5.01
CA ILE A 29 -15.21 -14.84 6.46
C ILE A 29 -14.25 -15.76 7.20
N THR A 30 -14.09 -17.00 6.77
CA THR A 30 -13.18 -17.98 7.38
C THR A 30 -11.81 -17.98 6.70
N ALA A 31 -10.80 -18.53 7.37
CA ALA A 31 -9.47 -18.67 6.80
C ALA A 31 -9.48 -19.56 5.54
N GLU A 32 -10.26 -20.64 5.53
CA GLU A 32 -10.38 -21.56 4.40
C GLU A 32 -10.98 -20.88 3.18
N GLU A 33 -12.04 -20.06 3.38
CA GLU A 33 -12.66 -19.28 2.30
C GLU A 33 -11.67 -18.26 1.72
N MET A 34 -10.95 -17.52 2.56
CA MET A 34 -9.91 -16.58 2.14
C MET A 34 -8.80 -17.27 1.36
N ILE A 35 -8.34 -18.45 1.81
CA ILE A 35 -7.32 -19.25 1.13
C ILE A 35 -7.83 -19.75 -0.22
N ALA A 36 -9.09 -20.18 -0.30
CA ALA A 36 -9.68 -20.63 -1.55
C ALA A 36 -9.74 -19.49 -2.58
N GLU A 37 -10.23 -18.31 -2.21
CA GLU A 37 -10.23 -17.12 -3.08
C GLU A 37 -8.81 -16.69 -3.47
N ALA A 38 -7.86 -16.70 -2.52
CA ALA A 38 -6.46 -16.36 -2.78
C ALA A 38 -5.86 -17.28 -3.87
N ASN A 39 -6.14 -18.58 -3.83
CA ASN A 39 -5.67 -19.54 -4.83
C ASN A 39 -6.23 -19.25 -6.22
N GLU A 40 -7.48 -18.76 -6.34
CA GLU A 40 -8.04 -18.34 -7.62
C GLU A 40 -7.41 -17.03 -8.11
N LEU A 41 -7.19 -16.05 -7.24
CA LEU A 41 -6.54 -14.78 -7.58
C LEU A 41 -5.11 -14.98 -8.11
N ILE A 42 -4.34 -15.88 -7.51
CA ILE A 42 -2.96 -16.18 -7.94
C ILE A 42 -2.92 -16.78 -9.36
N LYS A 43 -3.95 -17.53 -9.76
CA LYS A 43 -4.02 -18.14 -11.10
C LYS A 43 -4.24 -17.12 -12.24
N ILE A 44 -4.75 -15.91 -11.92
CA ILE A 44 -5.07 -14.88 -12.92
C ILE A 44 -3.83 -14.53 -13.78
N ASN A 45 -2.65 -14.56 -13.22
CA ASN A 45 -1.39 -14.26 -13.90
C ASN A 45 -0.50 -15.49 -14.09
N ASN A 46 -1.08 -16.64 -14.45
CA ASN A 46 -0.34 -17.90 -14.67
C ASN A 46 0.59 -18.28 -13.51
N ASN A 47 0.18 -18.01 -12.27
CA ASN A 47 0.96 -18.16 -11.04
C ASN A 47 2.21 -17.26 -10.97
N ASP A 48 2.22 -16.15 -11.71
CA ASP A 48 3.29 -15.17 -11.62
C ASP A 48 3.31 -14.50 -10.23
N LYS A 49 4.52 -14.24 -9.74
CA LYS A 49 4.79 -13.75 -8.37
C LYS A 49 4.37 -12.28 -8.14
N ASN A 50 3.80 -11.63 -9.17
CA ASN A 50 3.41 -10.23 -9.11
C ASN A 50 2.04 -9.98 -8.46
N ILE A 51 1.39 -11.01 -7.94
CA ILE A 51 0.16 -10.86 -7.14
C ILE A 51 0.48 -11.01 -5.66
N THR A 52 0.07 -10.02 -4.87
CA THR A 52 0.08 -10.05 -3.41
C THR A 52 -1.36 -10.20 -2.93
N ILE A 53 -1.62 -11.20 -2.10
CA ILE A 53 -2.96 -11.42 -1.56
C ILE A 53 -3.21 -10.48 -0.39
N LYS A 54 -4.26 -9.66 -0.49
CA LYS A 54 -4.63 -8.71 0.54
C LYS A 54 -5.73 -9.29 1.42
N LEU A 55 -5.48 -9.31 2.72
CA LEU A 55 -6.29 -9.98 3.74
C LEU A 55 -6.71 -9.00 4.84
N PRO A 56 -7.94 -9.08 5.37
CA PRO A 56 -8.38 -8.21 6.46
C PRO A 56 -7.67 -8.57 7.78
N MET A 57 -7.48 -7.58 8.65
CA MET A 57 -6.89 -7.76 9.99
C MET A 57 -7.93 -8.40 10.95
N THR A 58 -8.16 -9.67 10.77
CA THR A 58 -8.99 -10.54 11.62
C THR A 58 -8.20 -11.78 12.04
N LEU A 59 -8.69 -12.56 12.99
CA LEU A 59 -8.03 -13.82 13.36
C LEU A 59 -8.00 -14.79 12.17
N ALA A 60 -9.11 -14.91 11.42
CA ALA A 60 -9.17 -15.70 10.18
C ALA A 60 -8.19 -15.19 9.10
N GLY A 61 -8.10 -13.84 8.94
CA GLY A 61 -7.14 -13.24 8.01
C GLY A 61 -5.69 -13.48 8.41
N LEU A 62 -5.36 -13.51 9.71
CA LEU A 62 -4.02 -13.85 10.19
C LEU A 62 -3.68 -15.33 9.97
N GLU A 63 -4.65 -16.22 10.15
CA GLU A 63 -4.51 -17.65 9.87
C GLU A 63 -4.28 -17.90 8.38
N ALA A 64 -5.09 -17.29 7.51
CA ALA A 64 -4.90 -17.32 6.06
C ALA A 64 -3.54 -16.73 5.65
N CYS A 65 -3.13 -15.60 6.23
CA CYS A 65 -1.83 -14.99 6.01
C CYS A 65 -0.69 -15.97 6.30
N ARG A 66 -0.72 -16.60 7.48
CA ARG A 66 0.31 -17.57 7.87
C ARG A 66 0.39 -18.76 6.91
N TYR A 67 -0.77 -19.31 6.53
CA TYR A 67 -0.83 -20.42 5.59
C TYR A 67 -0.25 -20.03 4.22
N LEU A 68 -0.69 -18.94 3.65
CA LEU A 68 -0.25 -18.46 2.33
C LEU A 68 1.24 -18.11 2.31
N THR A 69 1.73 -17.46 3.35
CA THR A 69 3.16 -17.12 3.46
C THR A 69 4.04 -18.37 3.53
N GLN A 70 3.61 -19.43 4.23
CA GLN A 70 4.32 -20.72 4.27
C GLN A 70 4.35 -21.40 2.88
N LYS A 71 3.44 -21.04 1.98
CA LYS A 71 3.43 -21.50 0.58
C LYS A 71 4.23 -20.57 -0.36
N GLY A 72 4.90 -19.55 0.17
CA GLY A 72 5.67 -18.59 -0.60
C GLY A 72 4.85 -17.50 -1.28
N VAL A 73 3.57 -17.35 -0.90
CA VAL A 73 2.68 -16.31 -1.43
C VAL A 73 2.91 -15.01 -0.64
N LYS A 74 3.13 -13.89 -1.36
CA LYS A 74 3.19 -12.56 -0.73
C LYS A 74 1.81 -12.17 -0.20
N THR A 75 1.76 -11.65 1.02
CA THR A 75 0.52 -11.21 1.67
C THR A 75 0.61 -9.75 2.14
N ASN A 76 -0.53 -9.07 2.12
CA ASN A 76 -0.70 -7.71 2.61
C ASN A 76 -1.88 -7.69 3.60
N VAL A 77 -1.59 -7.59 4.90
CA VAL A 77 -2.65 -7.49 5.91
C VAL A 77 -3.12 -6.05 6.02
N THR A 78 -4.40 -5.84 5.73
CA THR A 78 -5.03 -4.52 5.62
C THR A 78 -5.97 -4.21 6.79
N LEU A 79 -6.50 -2.98 6.85
CA LEU A 79 -7.37 -2.49 7.92
C LEU A 79 -6.68 -2.52 9.28
N ILE A 80 -5.43 -2.07 9.30
CA ILE A 80 -4.64 -1.95 10.53
C ILE A 80 -4.81 -0.56 11.11
N PHE A 81 -5.19 -0.50 12.38
CA PHE A 81 -5.45 0.74 13.14
C PHE A 81 -4.66 0.81 14.46
N THR A 82 -3.94 -0.25 14.82
CA THR A 82 -3.11 -0.27 16.03
C THR A 82 -1.74 -0.91 15.78
N VAL A 83 -0.76 -0.55 16.61
CA VAL A 83 0.58 -1.16 16.59
C VAL A 83 0.52 -2.67 16.88
N ASN A 84 -0.37 -3.09 17.79
CA ASN A 84 -0.54 -4.51 18.12
C ASN A 84 -1.05 -5.32 16.92
N GLN A 85 -1.98 -4.77 16.14
CA GLN A 85 -2.45 -5.41 14.92
C GLN A 85 -1.31 -5.59 13.90
N ALA A 86 -0.49 -4.55 13.70
CA ALA A 86 0.67 -4.63 12.82
C ALA A 86 1.69 -5.69 13.29
N LEU A 87 1.93 -5.78 14.61
CA LEU A 87 2.81 -6.79 15.19
C LEU A 87 2.28 -8.20 14.94
N LEU A 88 0.98 -8.45 15.17
CA LEU A 88 0.37 -9.77 14.92
C LEU A 88 0.48 -10.16 13.45
N ALA A 89 0.21 -9.23 12.52
CA ALA A 89 0.33 -9.47 11.10
C ALA A 89 1.78 -9.80 10.68
N ALA A 90 2.76 -9.05 11.18
CA ALA A 90 4.18 -9.33 10.93
C ALA A 90 4.60 -10.71 11.48
N ARG A 91 4.13 -11.08 12.68
CA ARG A 91 4.41 -12.39 13.28
C ARG A 91 3.68 -13.55 12.58
N ALA A 92 2.56 -13.27 11.90
CA ALA A 92 1.92 -14.23 11.00
C ALA A 92 2.70 -14.43 9.69
N GLY A 93 3.70 -13.59 9.40
CA GLY A 93 4.57 -13.67 8.23
C GLY A 93 4.14 -12.75 7.08
N ALA A 94 3.29 -11.76 7.33
CA ALA A 94 2.87 -10.81 6.31
C ALA A 94 4.06 -10.14 5.63
N THR A 95 4.08 -10.11 4.29
CA THR A 95 5.06 -9.34 3.51
C THR A 95 4.84 -7.85 3.71
N TYR A 96 3.57 -7.45 3.73
CA TYR A 96 3.16 -6.06 3.90
C TYR A 96 2.08 -5.93 4.98
N VAL A 97 2.06 -4.78 5.64
CA VAL A 97 0.96 -4.32 6.49
C VAL A 97 0.48 -2.97 6.00
N SER A 98 -0.84 -2.77 5.98
CA SER A 98 -1.45 -1.53 5.51
C SER A 98 -2.17 -0.79 6.65
N PRO A 99 -1.49 0.06 7.45
CA PRO A 99 -2.13 0.96 8.39
C PRO A 99 -2.92 2.06 7.66
N PHE A 100 -4.15 2.30 8.10
CA PHE A 100 -5.09 3.23 7.48
C PHE A 100 -5.06 4.59 8.18
N LEU A 101 -4.14 5.45 7.78
CA LEU A 101 -3.93 6.74 8.44
C LEU A 101 -5.12 7.70 8.29
N GLY A 102 -5.67 7.89 7.09
CA GLY A 102 -6.74 8.85 6.87
C GLY A 102 -8.05 8.51 7.59
N ARG A 103 -8.31 7.23 7.89
CA ARG A 103 -9.46 6.85 8.72
C ARG A 103 -9.26 7.15 10.21
N LEU A 104 -8.03 7.14 10.69
CA LEU A 104 -7.70 7.59 12.04
C LEU A 104 -7.87 9.11 12.17
N ASP A 105 -7.43 9.86 11.16
CA ASP A 105 -7.63 11.30 11.12
C ASP A 105 -9.12 11.68 11.14
N ASP A 106 -9.99 10.88 10.49
CA ASP A 106 -11.45 11.06 10.51
C ASP A 106 -12.05 11.02 11.93
N ILE A 107 -11.39 10.35 12.86
CA ILE A 107 -11.79 10.27 14.28
C ILE A 107 -10.88 11.08 15.23
N SER A 108 -10.13 12.03 14.66
CA SER A 108 -9.23 12.92 15.39
C SER A 108 -8.05 12.22 16.08
N GLU A 109 -7.60 11.09 15.53
CA GLU A 109 -6.35 10.44 15.88
C GLU A 109 -5.29 10.70 14.81
N ASP A 110 -4.01 10.83 15.20
CA ASP A 110 -2.91 11.03 14.24
C ASP A 110 -2.50 9.70 13.58
N GLY A 111 -3.00 9.45 12.36
CA GLY A 111 -2.69 8.24 11.61
C GLY A 111 -1.21 8.12 11.22
N VAL A 112 -0.49 9.23 11.07
CA VAL A 112 0.96 9.22 10.79
C VAL A 112 1.74 8.72 12.01
N GLN A 113 1.30 9.04 13.22
CA GLN A 113 1.90 8.51 14.44
C GLN A 113 1.78 6.98 14.55
N LEU A 114 0.69 6.40 14.06
CA LEU A 114 0.57 4.94 13.96
C LEU A 114 1.68 4.38 13.07
N VAL A 115 1.90 4.95 11.88
CA VAL A 115 2.95 4.53 10.95
C VAL A 115 4.33 4.62 11.60
N ALA A 116 4.65 5.74 12.27
CA ALA A 116 5.93 5.93 12.96
C ALA A 116 6.17 4.89 14.06
N LYS A 117 5.15 4.59 14.87
CA LYS A 117 5.25 3.58 15.94
C LYS A 117 5.42 2.17 15.38
N VAL A 118 4.73 1.83 14.29
CA VAL A 118 4.88 0.53 13.61
C VAL A 118 6.28 0.41 13.02
N ALA A 119 6.80 1.45 12.36
CA ALA A 119 8.15 1.46 11.80
C ALA A 119 9.21 1.27 12.88
N GLU A 120 9.08 1.97 14.00
CA GLU A 120 10.00 1.82 15.13
C GLU A 120 9.94 0.41 15.74
N LEU A 121 8.74 -0.14 15.93
CA LEU A 121 8.56 -1.50 16.42
C LEU A 121 9.22 -2.52 15.49
N PHE A 122 9.03 -2.40 14.18
CA PHE A 122 9.61 -3.31 13.20
C PHE A 122 11.14 -3.22 13.19
N ARG A 123 11.68 -2.00 13.28
CA ARG A 123 13.13 -1.76 13.40
C ARG A 123 13.72 -2.40 14.67
N VAL A 124 13.10 -2.20 15.84
CA VAL A 124 13.58 -2.74 17.13
C VAL A 124 13.58 -4.26 17.13
N HIS A 125 12.56 -4.87 16.54
CA HIS A 125 12.41 -6.33 16.50
C HIS A 125 12.95 -6.99 15.23
N GLN A 126 13.61 -6.22 14.36
CA GLN A 126 14.19 -6.68 13.08
C GLN A 126 13.19 -7.51 12.27
N LEU A 127 11.98 -6.94 12.08
CA LEU A 127 10.92 -7.55 11.29
C LEU A 127 11.03 -7.09 9.85
N ASP A 128 11.08 -8.03 8.90
CA ASP A 128 11.24 -7.75 7.46
C ASP A 128 9.94 -7.27 6.79
N THR A 129 8.83 -7.29 7.52
CA THR A 129 7.52 -6.84 7.03
C THR A 129 7.57 -5.35 6.65
N GLN A 130 7.14 -5.03 5.43
CA GLN A 130 7.11 -3.66 4.94
C GLN A 130 5.77 -2.97 5.26
N ILE A 131 5.83 -1.65 5.40
CA ILE A 131 4.68 -0.81 5.73
C ILE A 131 4.19 -0.11 4.47
N ILE A 132 2.92 -0.33 4.12
CA ILE A 132 2.19 0.41 3.09
C ILE A 132 1.27 1.42 3.78
N ALA A 133 1.64 2.69 3.80
CA ALA A 133 0.77 3.74 4.31
C ALA A 133 -0.48 3.86 3.43
N ALA A 134 -1.64 3.48 4.00
CA ALA A 134 -2.90 3.41 3.28
C ALA A 134 -3.86 4.55 3.68
N SER A 135 -4.87 4.81 2.81
CA SER A 135 -5.84 5.90 3.03
C SER A 135 -5.18 7.30 3.06
N VAL A 136 -4.19 7.52 2.22
CA VAL A 136 -3.57 8.84 1.99
C VAL A 136 -4.60 9.76 1.35
N ARG A 137 -4.71 11.02 1.84
CA ARG A 137 -5.75 11.97 1.42
C ARG A 137 -5.22 13.27 0.81
N HIS A 138 -3.98 13.66 1.12
CA HIS A 138 -3.40 14.92 0.68
C HIS A 138 -1.86 14.84 0.65
N PRO A 139 -1.16 15.80 -0.01
CA PRO A 139 0.29 15.81 -0.15
C PRO A 139 1.08 15.71 1.15
N ASP A 140 0.64 16.38 2.22
CA ASP A 140 1.34 16.36 3.51
C ASP A 140 1.37 14.96 4.12
N HIS A 141 0.32 14.13 3.93
CA HIS A 141 0.37 12.71 4.33
C HIS A 141 1.55 12.00 3.70
N VAL A 142 1.80 12.20 2.39
CA VAL A 142 2.90 11.52 1.68
C VAL A 142 4.25 11.88 2.28
N THR A 143 4.48 13.17 2.51
CA THR A 143 5.72 13.65 3.13
C THR A 143 5.89 13.08 4.54
N ARG A 144 4.84 13.18 5.36
CA ARG A 144 4.91 12.76 6.77
C ARG A 144 5.08 11.25 6.91
N VAL A 145 4.41 10.42 6.11
CA VAL A 145 4.57 8.96 6.20
C VAL A 145 5.91 8.50 5.66
N ALA A 146 6.47 9.16 4.64
CA ALA A 146 7.82 8.88 4.16
C ALA A 146 8.86 9.14 5.27
N LEU A 147 8.74 10.27 5.97
CA LEU A 147 9.60 10.60 7.12
C LEU A 147 9.36 9.70 8.33
N ALA A 148 8.14 9.17 8.49
CA ALA A 148 7.77 8.26 9.56
C ALA A 148 8.27 6.82 9.35
N GLY A 149 8.84 6.49 8.17
CA GLY A 149 9.42 5.20 7.89
C GLY A 149 8.48 4.23 7.16
N ALA A 150 7.42 4.71 6.48
CA ALA A 150 6.67 3.89 5.53
C ALA A 150 7.58 3.52 4.34
N HIS A 151 7.49 2.27 3.88
CA HIS A 151 8.22 1.80 2.71
C HIS A 151 7.48 2.13 1.42
N ILE A 152 6.16 2.11 1.47
CA ILE A 152 5.25 2.31 0.33
C ILE A 152 4.08 3.18 0.81
N ALA A 153 3.44 3.90 -0.11
CA ALA A 153 2.18 4.58 0.13
C ALA A 153 1.19 4.33 -1.02
N THR A 154 -0.07 4.08 -0.69
CA THR A 154 -1.15 4.07 -1.69
C THR A 154 -1.68 5.48 -1.84
N VAL A 155 -1.30 6.13 -2.94
CA VAL A 155 -1.59 7.55 -3.18
C VAL A 155 -2.62 7.69 -4.29
N PRO A 156 -3.79 8.32 -4.04
CA PRO A 156 -4.75 8.63 -5.10
C PRO A 156 -4.12 9.50 -6.19
N PHE A 157 -4.50 9.27 -7.46
CA PHE A 157 -3.94 10.02 -8.60
C PHE A 157 -4.08 11.55 -8.42
N THR A 158 -5.23 12.00 -7.92
CA THR A 158 -5.45 13.43 -7.62
C THR A 158 -4.46 14.02 -6.63
N VAL A 159 -3.99 13.23 -5.66
CA VAL A 159 -2.95 13.66 -4.71
C VAL A 159 -1.59 13.70 -5.41
N ILE A 160 -1.30 12.77 -6.32
CA ILE A 160 -0.06 12.80 -7.13
C ILE A 160 -0.01 14.08 -7.98
N GLU A 161 -1.12 14.45 -8.63
CA GLU A 161 -1.21 15.71 -9.38
C GLU A 161 -0.97 16.94 -8.49
N GLN A 162 -1.48 16.92 -7.24
CA GLN A 162 -1.25 18.01 -6.29
C GLN A 162 0.21 18.11 -5.86
N ILE A 163 0.88 16.98 -5.62
CA ILE A 163 2.30 16.95 -5.22
C ILE A 163 3.19 17.56 -6.32
N ALA A 164 2.86 17.32 -7.58
CA ALA A 164 3.64 17.82 -8.72
C ALA A 164 3.48 19.33 -8.97
N LYS A 165 2.47 19.99 -8.40
CA LYS A 165 2.17 21.39 -8.63
C LYS A 165 2.77 22.28 -7.55
N HIS A 166 3.49 23.34 -7.97
CA HIS A 166 3.98 24.35 -7.05
C HIS A 166 4.05 25.74 -7.76
N PRO A 167 3.49 26.80 -7.17
CA PRO A 167 3.49 28.14 -7.79
C PRO A 167 4.88 28.65 -8.14
N LEU A 168 5.90 28.36 -7.33
CA LEU A 168 7.28 28.79 -7.62
C LEU A 168 7.90 28.00 -8.78
N THR A 169 7.44 26.80 -9.07
CA THR A 169 7.86 26.05 -10.26
C THR A 169 7.34 26.75 -11.51
N ASP A 170 6.05 27.14 -11.52
CA ASP A 170 5.44 27.86 -12.64
C ASP A 170 6.14 29.17 -12.89
N GLN A 171 6.37 29.98 -11.85
CA GLN A 171 7.12 31.24 -11.94
C GLN A 171 8.56 31.02 -12.42
N GLY A 172 9.21 29.94 -11.98
CA GLY A 172 10.56 29.58 -12.42
C GLY A 172 10.61 29.26 -13.93
N LEU A 173 9.62 28.51 -14.42
CA LEU A 173 9.51 28.19 -15.85
C LEU A 173 9.27 29.44 -16.70
N GLU A 174 8.40 30.35 -16.27
CA GLU A 174 8.15 31.62 -16.95
C GLU A 174 9.45 32.46 -17.03
N LYS A 175 10.18 32.55 -15.92
CA LYS A 175 11.47 33.26 -15.90
C LYS A 175 12.49 32.60 -16.83
N PHE A 176 12.61 31.28 -16.82
CA PHE A 176 13.52 30.57 -17.73
C PHE A 176 13.17 30.82 -19.19
N ALA A 177 11.89 30.79 -19.54
CA ALA A 177 11.44 31.10 -20.89
C ALA A 177 11.78 32.54 -21.32
N ALA A 178 11.57 33.53 -20.41
CA ALA A 178 11.91 34.92 -20.67
C ALA A 178 13.44 35.15 -20.83
N ASP A 179 14.25 34.47 -20.05
CA ASP A 179 15.71 34.57 -20.13
C ASP A 179 16.23 33.87 -21.40
N TRP A 180 15.67 32.72 -21.77
CA TRP A 180 16.01 32.05 -23.03
C TRP A 180 15.70 32.91 -24.26
N ALA A 181 14.56 33.59 -24.28
CA ALA A 181 14.19 34.48 -25.39
C ALA A 181 15.17 35.62 -25.61
N LYS A 182 15.93 36.08 -24.60
CA LYS A 182 16.99 37.11 -24.71
C LYS A 182 18.26 36.57 -25.32
N THR A 183 18.54 35.26 -25.22
CA THR A 183 19.78 34.66 -25.73
C THR A 183 19.68 34.25 -27.20
N THR A 184 18.47 34.19 -27.75
CA THR A 184 18.18 33.79 -29.13
C THR A 184 17.96 34.97 -30.07
N GLN A 185 18.15 36.21 -29.62
CA GLN A 185 18.21 37.43 -30.42
C GLN A 185 19.67 37.82 -30.65
#